data_f0923014dbc1bec76e9986bd6fd79c89
#
_entry.id   f0923014dbc1bec76e9986bd6fd79c89
#
_cell.length_a   1.000
_cell.length_b   1.000
_cell.length_c   1.000
_cell.angle_alpha   90.00
_cell.angle_beta   90.00
_cell.angle_gamma   90.00
#
_symmetry.space_group_name_H-M   'P 1'
#
loop_
_entity.id
_entity.type
_entity.pdbx_description
1 polymer ?
#
loop_
_entity_poly.entity_id
_entity_poly.type
_entity_poly.pdbx_seq_one_letter_code
_entity_poly.pdbx_strand_id
1 'polypeptide(L)'
;SVSLSGGESQRIRLATQIGSQLVNVLYILDEPSIGLHQRDNLRLINSLKKLRDTGNSVIVVEHDKDMMLASDYVIDMGPKAGRMGGEVVYQGTPQEMLRKDTLTSQYLTGKMKIEIPAERRKGNGQSLWIRGARGNNLKNVDVEFPLGKLICVTGVSGSGKSTLINDTLQPIL
;
A
#
# COMPACT_ATOMS: atom_id res chain seq x y z
N SER A 1 10.84 -5.10 -18.99
CA SER A 1 10.00 -6.16 -19.54
C SER A 1 8.54 -5.78 -19.41
N VAL A 2 7.76 -6.00 -20.46
CA VAL A 2 6.35 -5.62 -20.57
C VAL A 2 5.43 -6.43 -19.62
N SER A 3 5.96 -7.41 -18.90
CA SER A 3 5.20 -8.37 -18.09
C SER A 3 5.22 -8.14 -16.57
N LEU A 4 5.99 -7.18 -16.06
CA LEU A 4 6.06 -6.92 -14.63
C LEU A 4 5.18 -5.73 -14.25
N SER A 5 4.38 -5.88 -13.20
CA SER A 5 3.70 -4.74 -12.57
C SER A 5 4.72 -3.77 -11.96
N GLY A 6 4.37 -2.49 -11.83
CA GLY A 6 5.26 -1.49 -11.22
C GLY A 6 5.78 -1.91 -9.84
N GLY A 7 4.93 -2.52 -9.01
CA GLY A 7 5.32 -3.04 -7.71
C GLY A 7 6.25 -4.25 -7.76
N GLU A 8 6.17 -5.09 -8.80
CA GLU A 8 7.10 -6.23 -8.99
C GLU A 8 8.48 -5.75 -9.41
N SER A 9 8.56 -4.78 -10.31
CA SER A 9 9.82 -4.15 -10.73
C SER A 9 10.53 -3.49 -9.54
N GLN A 10 9.78 -2.79 -8.70
CA GLN A 10 10.33 -2.13 -7.51
C GLN A 10 10.86 -3.15 -6.47
N ARG A 11 10.15 -4.28 -6.28
CA ARG A 11 10.61 -5.37 -5.40
C ARG A 11 11.88 -6.04 -5.90
N ILE A 12 12.01 -6.28 -7.21
CA ILE A 12 13.24 -6.83 -7.79
C ILE A 12 14.40 -5.86 -7.56
N ARG A 13 14.18 -4.58 -7.78
CA ARG A 13 15.20 -3.53 -7.54
C ARG A 13 15.63 -3.50 -6.07
N LEU A 14 14.67 -3.54 -5.14
CA LEU A 14 14.96 -3.59 -3.71
C LEU A 14 15.69 -4.88 -3.32
N ALA A 15 15.27 -6.04 -3.83
CA ALA A 15 15.95 -7.31 -3.58
C ALA A 15 17.40 -7.32 -4.09
N THR A 16 17.66 -6.70 -5.25
CA THR A 16 19.00 -6.53 -5.79
C THR A 16 19.84 -5.61 -4.90
N GLN A 17 19.27 -4.52 -4.39
CA GLN A 17 19.95 -3.61 -3.47
C GLN A 17 20.29 -4.27 -2.13
N ILE A 18 19.36 -5.05 -1.56
CA ILE A 18 19.60 -5.84 -0.33
C ILE A 18 20.68 -6.89 -0.56
N GLY A 19 20.71 -7.51 -1.75
CA GLY A 19 21.72 -8.50 -2.12
C GLY A 19 23.11 -7.95 -2.40
N SER A 20 23.27 -6.62 -2.56
CA SER A 20 24.56 -5.99 -2.90
C SER A 20 25.58 -5.96 -1.76
N GLN A 21 25.17 -6.29 -0.53
CA GLN A 21 26.01 -6.27 0.69
C GLN A 21 26.79 -4.96 0.91
N LEU A 22 26.33 -3.86 0.32
CA LEU A 22 26.90 -2.54 0.55
C LEU A 22 26.64 -2.12 1.99
N VAL A 23 27.64 -1.49 2.59
CA VAL A 23 27.58 -0.91 3.94
C VAL A 23 27.89 0.58 3.88
N ASN A 24 27.45 1.34 4.89
CA ASN A 24 27.60 2.81 4.97
C ASN A 24 26.96 3.56 3.79
N VAL A 25 25.88 3.04 3.25
CA VAL A 25 25.11 3.66 2.16
C VAL A 25 23.83 4.29 2.72
N LEU A 26 23.46 5.43 2.17
CA LEU A 26 22.15 6.04 2.39
C LEU A 26 21.20 5.61 1.26
N TYR A 27 20.16 4.88 1.62
CA TYR A 27 19.05 4.51 0.73
C TYR A 27 17.91 5.50 0.89
N ILE A 28 17.38 6.00 -0.22
CA ILE A 28 16.20 6.87 -0.23
C ILE A 28 15.14 6.16 -1.10
N LEU A 29 13.99 5.87 -0.50
CA LEU A 29 12.88 5.16 -1.13
C LEU A 29 11.62 6.01 -1.04
N ASP A 30 10.96 6.19 -2.18
CA ASP A 30 9.71 6.93 -2.27
C ASP A 30 8.55 5.95 -2.51
N GLU A 31 7.61 5.92 -1.56
CA GLU A 31 6.42 5.05 -1.55
C GLU A 31 6.70 3.58 -1.94
N PRO A 32 7.67 2.89 -1.30
CA PRO A 32 8.02 1.52 -1.69
C PRO A 32 6.90 0.50 -1.40
N SER A 33 5.90 0.85 -0.60
CA SER A 33 4.73 0.01 -0.30
C SER A 33 3.64 0.09 -1.37
N ILE A 34 3.73 1.02 -2.33
CA ILE A 34 2.65 1.27 -3.30
C ILE A 34 2.29 -0.01 -4.08
N GLY A 35 1.00 -0.32 -4.14
CA GLY A 35 0.48 -1.50 -4.83
C GLY A 35 0.78 -2.83 -4.14
N LEU A 36 1.37 -2.83 -2.95
CA LEU A 36 1.56 -4.04 -2.16
C LEU A 36 0.28 -4.43 -1.42
N HIS A 37 0.08 -5.75 -1.30
CA HIS A 37 -0.89 -6.27 -0.35
C HIS A 37 -0.33 -6.15 1.09
N GLN A 38 -1.20 -5.92 2.08
CA GLN A 38 -0.79 -5.75 3.49
C GLN A 38 0.15 -6.87 3.99
N ARG A 39 -0.05 -8.10 3.57
CA ARG A 39 0.86 -9.23 3.88
C ARG A 39 2.30 -8.99 3.37
N ASP A 40 2.45 -8.33 2.22
CA ASP A 40 3.75 -8.09 1.60
C ASP A 40 4.44 -6.86 2.22
N ASN A 41 3.69 -5.93 2.83
CA ASN A 41 4.23 -4.81 3.60
C ASN A 41 5.14 -5.28 4.75
N LEU A 42 4.74 -6.31 5.50
CA LEU A 42 5.57 -6.86 6.58
C LEU A 42 6.91 -7.41 6.06
N ARG A 43 6.90 -8.02 4.87
CA ARG A 43 8.13 -8.50 4.24
C ARG A 43 9.03 -7.35 3.81
N LEU A 44 8.44 -6.29 3.26
CA LEU A 44 9.15 -5.08 2.89
C LEU A 44 9.78 -4.44 4.13
N ILE A 45 9.03 -4.21 5.21
CA ILE A 45 9.51 -3.65 6.47
C ILE A 45 10.70 -4.46 7.00
N ASN A 46 10.57 -5.80 7.04
CA ASN A 46 11.66 -6.67 7.51
C ASN A 46 12.90 -6.59 6.62
N SER A 47 12.72 -6.40 5.32
CA SER A 47 13.83 -6.23 4.37
C SER A 47 14.55 -4.90 4.56
N LEU A 48 13.81 -3.82 4.81
CA LEU A 48 14.37 -2.50 5.10
C LEU A 48 15.12 -2.49 6.45
N LYS A 49 14.56 -3.15 7.48
CA LYS A 49 15.25 -3.33 8.76
C LYS A 49 16.56 -4.08 8.61
N LYS A 50 16.58 -5.17 7.85
CA LYS A 50 17.83 -5.91 7.56
C LYS A 50 18.84 -5.02 6.87
N LEU A 51 18.42 -4.21 5.88
CA LEU A 51 19.30 -3.29 5.18
C LEU A 51 19.91 -2.25 6.13
N ARG A 52 19.15 -1.69 7.05
CA ARG A 52 19.63 -0.82 8.14
C ARG A 52 20.60 -1.55 9.06
N ASP A 53 20.27 -2.76 9.50
CA ASP A 53 21.04 -3.55 10.45
C ASP A 53 22.41 -3.99 9.92
N THR A 54 22.59 -3.97 8.59
CA THR A 54 23.91 -4.16 7.95
C THR A 54 24.77 -2.90 7.90
N GLY A 55 24.43 -1.84 8.65
CA GLY A 55 25.21 -0.61 8.76
C GLY A 55 24.84 0.47 7.74
N ASN A 56 23.65 0.41 7.17
CA ASN A 56 23.16 1.42 6.25
C ASN A 56 22.17 2.38 6.92
N SER A 57 21.94 3.53 6.29
CA SER A 57 20.84 4.43 6.61
C SER A 57 19.73 4.28 5.56
N VAL A 58 18.47 4.27 6.00
CA VAL A 58 17.32 4.12 5.10
C VAL A 58 16.32 5.24 5.39
N ILE A 59 16.07 6.07 4.38
CA ILE A 59 15.02 7.09 4.42
C ILE A 59 13.88 6.58 3.53
N VAL A 60 12.67 6.58 4.08
CA VAL A 60 11.48 6.12 3.37
C VAL A 60 10.44 7.23 3.42
N VAL A 61 9.96 7.67 2.27
CA VAL A 61 8.79 8.53 2.17
C VAL A 61 7.58 7.62 2.12
N GLU A 62 6.71 7.68 3.14
CA GLU A 62 5.61 6.73 3.29
C GLU A 62 4.42 7.32 4.05
N HIS A 63 3.25 6.74 3.79
CA HIS A 63 2.00 7.03 4.47
C HIS A 63 1.36 5.76 5.09
N ASP A 64 2.01 4.60 4.94
CA ASP A 64 1.54 3.35 5.54
C ASP A 64 1.79 3.33 7.05
N LYS A 65 0.73 3.00 7.80
CA LYS A 65 0.74 2.96 9.27
C LYS A 65 1.80 2.02 9.83
N ASP A 66 1.90 0.82 9.27
CA ASP A 66 2.79 -0.23 9.80
C ASP A 66 4.25 0.16 9.52
N MET A 67 4.52 0.79 8.37
CA MET A 67 5.85 1.31 8.04
C MET A 67 6.26 2.44 8.99
N MET A 68 5.38 3.44 9.23
CA MET A 68 5.64 4.52 10.17
C MET A 68 5.92 4.02 11.58
N LEU A 69 5.09 3.08 12.08
CA LEU A 69 5.26 2.52 13.44
C LEU A 69 6.47 1.60 13.56
N ALA A 70 6.96 1.04 12.46
CA ALA A 70 8.13 0.16 12.42
C ALA A 70 9.45 0.90 12.27
N SER A 71 9.44 2.19 11.97
CA SER A 71 10.63 3.04 11.82
C SER A 71 11.27 3.38 13.17
N ASP A 72 12.52 3.76 13.17
CA ASP A 72 13.24 4.22 14.36
C ASP A 72 12.98 5.70 14.63
N TYR A 73 12.70 6.47 13.57
CA TYR A 73 12.49 7.91 13.62
C TYR A 73 11.48 8.34 12.57
N VAL A 74 10.60 9.27 12.89
CA VAL A 74 9.59 9.84 12.01
C VAL A 74 9.80 11.34 11.88
N ILE A 75 9.67 11.84 10.67
CA ILE A 75 9.53 13.26 10.37
C ILE A 75 8.17 13.42 9.72
N ASP A 76 7.26 14.15 10.37
CA ASP A 76 5.89 14.39 9.89
C ASP A 76 5.79 15.78 9.31
N MET A 77 5.38 15.86 8.06
CA MET A 77 5.27 17.10 7.30
C MET A 77 3.82 17.55 7.22
N GLY A 78 3.59 18.82 7.44
CA GLY A 78 2.24 19.40 7.40
C GLY A 78 2.24 20.91 7.51
N PRO A 79 1.20 21.50 8.17
CA PRO A 79 -0.03 20.85 8.68
C PRO A 79 -1.03 20.48 7.56
N LYS A 80 -0.89 21.07 6.37
CA LYS A 80 -1.75 20.84 5.19
C LYS A 80 -0.89 20.61 3.94
N ALA A 81 -1.53 20.54 2.77
CA ALA A 81 -0.85 20.40 1.49
C ALA A 81 -0.64 21.75 0.79
N GLY A 82 0.24 21.77 -0.20
CA GLY A 82 0.54 22.95 -1.03
C GLY A 82 1.09 24.11 -0.23
N ARG A 83 0.59 25.33 -0.48
CA ARG A 83 1.07 26.56 0.17
C ARG A 83 0.87 26.61 1.69
N MET A 84 0.01 25.78 2.23
CA MET A 84 -0.28 25.67 3.66
C MET A 84 0.40 24.48 4.32
N GLY A 85 1.29 23.82 3.63
CA GLY A 85 2.13 22.74 4.11
C GLY A 85 3.60 23.14 4.14
N GLY A 86 4.49 22.15 4.16
CA GLY A 86 5.93 22.35 4.09
C GLY A 86 6.60 22.61 5.44
N GLU A 87 5.89 22.43 6.55
CA GLU A 87 6.42 22.56 7.90
C GLU A 87 6.65 21.18 8.51
N VAL A 88 7.66 21.04 9.36
CA VAL A 88 7.84 19.85 10.21
C VAL A 88 6.92 19.99 11.41
N VAL A 89 5.82 19.24 11.43
CA VAL A 89 4.83 19.27 12.54
C VAL A 89 5.21 18.32 13.66
N TYR A 90 6.03 17.33 13.38
CA TYR A 90 6.62 16.44 14.36
C TYR A 90 7.92 15.84 13.84
N GLN A 91 8.87 15.61 14.77
CA GLN A 91 10.05 14.77 14.54
C GLN A 91 10.43 14.06 15.83
N GLY A 92 10.76 12.78 15.75
CA GLY A 92 11.09 11.94 16.90
C GLY A 92 10.75 10.48 16.69
N THR A 93 10.64 9.73 17.79
CA THR A 93 10.27 8.31 17.74
C THR A 93 8.78 8.12 17.44
N PRO A 94 8.37 7.01 16.80
CA PRO A 94 6.95 6.70 16.60
C PRO A 94 6.17 6.66 17.91
N GLN A 95 6.76 6.16 18.99
CA GLN A 95 6.12 6.04 20.30
C GLN A 95 5.79 7.40 20.91
N GLU A 96 6.67 8.38 20.78
CA GLU A 96 6.44 9.75 21.22
C GLU A 96 5.42 10.47 20.32
N MET A 97 5.46 10.20 19.01
CA MET A 97 4.49 10.72 18.05
C MET A 97 3.04 10.37 18.44
N LEU A 98 2.78 9.13 18.86
CA LEU A 98 1.45 8.68 19.28
C LEU A 98 0.88 9.46 20.47
N ARG A 99 1.74 10.18 21.23
CA ARG A 99 1.34 11.02 22.38
C ARG A 99 1.12 12.49 22.01
N LYS A 100 1.43 12.86 20.76
CA LYS A 100 1.24 14.23 20.25
C LYS A 100 -0.17 14.38 19.65
N ASP A 101 -0.57 15.62 19.43
CA ASP A 101 -1.86 15.94 18.85
C ASP A 101 -1.74 16.43 17.40
N THR A 102 -0.89 15.75 16.61
CA THR A 102 -0.79 15.97 15.17
C THR A 102 -1.91 15.22 14.44
N LEU A 103 -2.26 15.68 13.24
CA LEU A 103 -3.27 15.00 12.41
C LEU A 103 -2.91 13.52 12.19
N THR A 104 -1.65 13.24 11.89
CA THR A 104 -1.14 11.89 11.68
C THR A 104 -1.29 11.03 12.95
N SER A 105 -0.95 11.57 14.12
CA SER A 105 -1.08 10.84 15.39
C SER A 105 -2.55 10.54 15.73
N GLN A 106 -3.46 11.45 15.42
CA GLN A 106 -4.90 11.24 15.65
C GLN A 106 -5.44 10.08 14.81
N TYR A 107 -5.01 9.96 13.54
CA TYR A 107 -5.35 8.80 12.70
C TYR A 107 -4.67 7.51 13.17
N LEU A 108 -3.39 7.55 13.51
CA LEU A 108 -2.65 6.38 13.99
C LEU A 108 -3.23 5.80 15.28
N THR A 109 -3.65 6.67 16.20
CA THR A 109 -4.27 6.29 17.48
C THR A 109 -5.75 5.94 17.38
N GLY A 110 -6.40 6.22 16.23
CA GLY A 110 -7.83 6.02 16.03
C GLY A 110 -8.73 7.09 16.68
N LYS A 111 -8.16 8.20 17.20
CA LYS A 111 -8.95 9.36 17.65
C LYS A 111 -9.73 9.97 16.49
N MET A 112 -9.10 10.02 15.32
CA MET A 112 -9.75 10.31 14.06
C MET A 112 -9.81 9.05 13.20
N LYS A 113 -10.94 8.83 12.56
CA LYS A 113 -11.17 7.71 11.64
C LYS A 113 -12.22 8.09 10.61
N ILE A 114 -12.14 7.44 9.45
CA ILE A 114 -13.22 7.50 8.47
C ILE A 114 -14.27 6.50 8.91
N GLU A 115 -15.45 7.01 9.27
CA GLU A 115 -16.54 6.17 9.76
C GLU A 115 -17.03 5.20 8.67
N ILE A 116 -17.17 3.94 9.06
CA ILE A 116 -17.79 2.93 8.22
C ILE A 116 -19.31 3.04 8.42
N PRO A 117 -20.10 3.29 7.36
CA PRO A 117 -21.54 3.44 7.50
C PRO A 117 -22.17 2.14 8.05
N ALA A 118 -23.08 2.30 9.02
CA ALA A 118 -23.80 1.17 9.63
C ALA A 118 -24.61 0.38 8.59
N GLU A 119 -25.19 1.09 7.63
CA GLU A 119 -25.92 0.47 6.51
C GLU A 119 -25.15 0.64 5.20
N ARG A 120 -24.97 -0.48 4.49
CA ARG A 120 -24.37 -0.48 3.16
C ARG A 120 -25.42 -0.17 2.09
N ARG A 121 -24.98 0.52 1.03
CA ARG A 121 -25.82 0.82 -0.12
C ARG A 121 -26.40 -0.48 -0.72
N LYS A 122 -27.73 -0.51 -0.92
CA LYS A 122 -28.43 -1.70 -1.46
C LYS A 122 -28.13 -1.94 -2.95
N GLY A 123 -27.71 -0.91 -3.69
CA GLY A 123 -27.54 -0.94 -5.14
C GLY A 123 -28.88 -0.70 -5.86
N ASN A 124 -28.93 -0.97 -7.16
CA ASN A 124 -30.11 -0.78 -8.00
C ASN A 124 -30.86 -2.09 -8.31
N GLY A 125 -30.45 -3.20 -7.71
CA GLY A 125 -31.05 -4.52 -7.95
C GLY A 125 -30.55 -5.23 -9.22
N GLN A 126 -29.69 -4.58 -10.01
CA GLN A 126 -29.09 -5.16 -11.21
C GLN A 126 -27.66 -5.64 -10.93
N SER A 127 -27.22 -6.62 -11.70
CA SER A 127 -25.87 -7.16 -11.60
C SER A 127 -25.29 -7.46 -12.97
N LEU A 128 -24.00 -7.30 -13.10
CA LEU A 128 -23.20 -7.78 -14.21
C LEU A 128 -22.55 -9.10 -13.82
N TRP A 129 -22.58 -10.07 -14.71
CA TRP A 129 -21.99 -11.39 -14.45
C TRP A 129 -20.87 -11.71 -15.43
N ILE A 130 -19.76 -12.15 -14.91
CA ILE A 130 -18.76 -12.92 -15.67
C ILE A 130 -18.97 -14.38 -15.30
N ARG A 131 -19.06 -15.27 -16.31
CA ARG A 131 -19.18 -16.71 -16.09
C ARG A 131 -18.06 -17.45 -16.80
N GLY A 132 -17.48 -18.43 -16.11
CA GLY A 132 -16.49 -19.32 -16.68
C GLY A 132 -15.15 -18.66 -17.02
N ALA A 133 -14.74 -17.59 -16.34
CA ALA A 133 -13.48 -16.89 -16.63
C ALA A 133 -12.27 -17.79 -16.43
N ARG A 134 -11.41 -17.91 -17.46
CA ARG A 134 -10.24 -18.82 -17.49
C ARG A 134 -8.96 -18.13 -17.94
N GLY A 135 -8.93 -16.81 -18.05
CA GLY A 135 -7.74 -16.06 -18.45
C GLY A 135 -6.59 -16.25 -17.46
N ASN A 136 -5.38 -16.43 -17.95
CA ASN A 136 -4.16 -16.60 -17.16
C ASN A 136 -4.33 -17.64 -16.03
N ASN A 137 -4.32 -17.19 -14.77
CA ASN A 137 -4.45 -18.05 -13.59
C ASN A 137 -5.90 -18.20 -13.07
N LEU A 138 -6.90 -17.66 -13.77
CA LEU A 138 -8.30 -17.81 -13.38
C LEU A 138 -8.78 -19.26 -13.61
N LYS A 139 -9.43 -19.83 -12.60
CA LYS A 139 -9.83 -21.25 -12.56
C LYS A 139 -11.31 -21.42 -12.81
N ASN A 140 -11.78 -21.00 -13.99
CA ASN A 140 -13.19 -21.13 -14.37
C ASN A 140 -14.13 -20.47 -13.35
N VAL A 141 -13.84 -19.19 -13.03
CA VAL A 141 -14.55 -18.48 -11.97
C VAL A 141 -15.79 -17.77 -12.49
N ASP A 142 -16.86 -17.80 -11.70
CA ASP A 142 -18.06 -17.01 -11.88
C ASP A 142 -18.02 -15.85 -10.88
N VAL A 143 -18.26 -14.63 -11.36
CA VAL A 143 -18.23 -13.42 -10.52
C VAL A 143 -19.41 -12.52 -10.82
N GLU A 144 -20.11 -12.11 -9.76
CA GLU A 144 -21.17 -11.12 -9.79
C GLU A 144 -20.67 -9.75 -9.40
N PHE A 145 -21.01 -8.74 -10.19
CA PHE A 145 -20.77 -7.33 -9.88
C PHE A 145 -22.12 -6.62 -9.71
N PRO A 146 -22.63 -6.48 -8.47
CA PRO A 146 -23.89 -5.79 -8.21
C PRO A 146 -23.76 -4.30 -8.52
N LEU A 147 -24.62 -3.77 -9.40
CA LEU A 147 -24.54 -2.42 -9.89
C LEU A 147 -25.07 -1.38 -8.88
N GLY A 148 -24.66 -0.11 -9.04
CA GLY A 148 -25.02 0.97 -8.12
C GLY A 148 -24.29 0.89 -6.77
N LYS A 149 -23.18 0.13 -6.69
CA LYS A 149 -22.33 -0.04 -5.49
C LYS A 149 -20.88 0.31 -5.79
N LEU A 150 -20.13 0.63 -4.75
CA LEU A 150 -18.68 0.60 -4.81
C LEU A 150 -18.21 -0.84 -4.59
N ILE A 151 -17.57 -1.42 -5.58
CA ILE A 151 -17.09 -2.81 -5.56
C ILE A 151 -15.58 -2.80 -5.45
N CYS A 152 -15.03 -3.51 -4.47
CA CYS A 152 -13.60 -3.67 -4.28
C CYS A 152 -13.18 -5.09 -4.69
N VAL A 153 -12.23 -5.19 -5.64
CA VAL A 153 -11.60 -6.46 -6.01
C VAL A 153 -10.22 -6.50 -5.35
N THR A 154 -10.05 -7.42 -4.41
CA THR A 154 -8.86 -7.50 -3.56
C THR A 154 -8.18 -8.87 -3.64
N GLY A 155 -6.97 -8.97 -3.14
CA GLY A 155 -6.16 -10.19 -3.10
C GLY A 155 -4.67 -9.88 -3.24
N VAL A 156 -3.81 -10.86 -2.98
CA VAL A 156 -2.34 -10.74 -3.09
C VAL A 156 -1.92 -10.41 -4.54
N SER A 157 -0.70 -9.89 -4.69
CA SER A 157 -0.12 -9.66 -6.03
C SER A 157 -0.08 -10.98 -6.82
N GLY A 158 -0.44 -10.93 -8.11
CA GLY A 158 -0.52 -12.13 -8.95
C GLY A 158 -1.76 -13.00 -8.74
N SER A 159 -2.74 -12.61 -7.91
CA SER A 159 -3.95 -13.42 -7.65
C SER A 159 -4.97 -13.45 -8.81
N GLY A 160 -4.74 -12.70 -9.90
CA GLY A 160 -5.63 -12.64 -11.06
C GLY A 160 -6.61 -11.47 -11.07
N LYS A 161 -6.46 -10.48 -10.17
CA LYS A 161 -7.35 -9.29 -10.13
C LYS A 161 -7.39 -8.53 -11.46
N SER A 162 -6.22 -8.20 -12.01
CA SER A 162 -6.09 -7.50 -13.28
C SER A 162 -6.61 -8.36 -14.44
N THR A 163 -6.36 -9.66 -14.41
CA THR A 163 -6.88 -10.58 -15.41
C THR A 163 -8.40 -10.62 -15.40
N LEU A 164 -9.03 -10.65 -14.22
CA LEU A 164 -10.47 -10.63 -14.11
C LEU A 164 -11.08 -9.31 -14.63
N ILE A 165 -10.49 -8.17 -14.29
CA ILE A 165 -11.04 -6.86 -14.60
C ILE A 165 -10.57 -6.36 -15.97
N ASN A 166 -9.25 -6.22 -16.16
CA ASN A 166 -8.70 -5.57 -17.35
C ASN A 166 -8.67 -6.49 -18.57
N ASP A 167 -8.35 -7.78 -18.36
CA ASP A 167 -8.18 -8.72 -19.47
C ASP A 167 -9.48 -9.48 -19.80
N THR A 168 -10.45 -9.53 -18.88
CA THR A 168 -11.72 -10.26 -19.07
C THR A 168 -12.91 -9.33 -19.12
N LEU A 169 -13.17 -8.53 -18.08
CA LEU A 169 -14.37 -7.71 -17.97
C LEU A 169 -14.34 -6.52 -18.94
N GLN A 170 -13.27 -5.74 -18.90
CA GLN A 170 -13.16 -4.50 -19.67
C GLN A 170 -13.28 -4.70 -21.19
N PRO A 171 -12.71 -5.74 -21.82
CA PRO A 171 -12.85 -5.94 -23.26
C PRO A 171 -14.24 -6.38 -23.71
N ILE A 172 -15.11 -6.82 -22.80
CA ILE A 172 -16.47 -7.29 -23.09
C ILE A 172 -17.47 -6.12 -23.02
N LEU A 173 -17.14 -5.05 -22.32
CA LEU A 173 -17.96 -3.85 -22.14
C LEU A 173 -17.71 -2.82 -23.24
#